data_85b0362cbec6179be0a510b6248bf9c3
#
_entry.id   85b0362cbec6179be0a510b6248bf9c3
#
_cell.length_a   1.000
_cell.length_b   1.000
_cell.length_c   1.000
_cell.angle_alpha   90.00
_cell.angle_beta   90.00
_cell.angle_gamma   90.00
#
_symmetry.space_group_name_H-M   'P 1'
#
loop_
_entity.id
_entity.type
_entity.pdbx_description
1 polymer ?
#
loop_
_entity_poly.entity_id
_entity_poly.type
_entity_poly.pdbx_seq_one_letter_code
_entity_poly.pdbx_strand_id
1 'polypeptide(L)'
;MSKFLYPAAAVFALGLAALTWTMAQAEEEAAAPPIELQSIGALEVTPEGVLFLADSVGAAVYALELDLPARAKKESSADEAPMENIENLDDKIAALLGTHAREVVVQDMVVHEPSGTIFLSIHRGRGTDAKPVLLSIDPAGKIAEMLTG
;
A
#
# COMPACT_ATOMS: atom_id res chain seq x y z
N MET A 1 -43.76 30.41 78.60
CA MET A 1 -42.69 30.90 77.72
C MET A 1 -42.38 29.81 76.76
N SER A 2 -43.00 29.81 75.61
CA SER A 2 -42.95 28.74 74.59
C SER A 2 -42.01 29.14 73.47
N LYS A 3 -41.01 28.32 73.21
CA LYS A 3 -40.12 28.53 72.08
C LYS A 3 -40.45 27.49 71.04
N PHE A 4 -41.06 27.96 69.94
CA PHE A 4 -41.31 27.16 68.75
C PHE A 4 -40.03 27.02 67.92
N LEU A 5 -39.62 25.77 67.72
CA LEU A 5 -38.54 25.41 66.81
C LEU A 5 -39.15 24.96 65.51
N TYR A 6 -38.83 25.62 64.39
CA TYR A 6 -39.21 25.20 63.06
C TYR A 6 -38.10 24.26 62.49
N PRO A 7 -38.49 23.12 61.90
CA PRO A 7 -37.48 22.30 61.25
C PRO A 7 -37.16 22.87 59.84
N ALA A 8 -35.89 22.83 59.53
CA ALA A 8 -35.38 23.20 58.23
C ALA A 8 -35.85 22.29 57.12
N ALA A 9 -36.35 22.89 56.08
CA ALA A 9 -36.70 22.20 54.82
C ALA A 9 -35.44 21.72 54.14
N ALA A 10 -35.32 20.40 53.94
CA ALA A 10 -34.29 19.83 53.10
C ALA A 10 -34.67 20.02 51.64
N VAL A 11 -33.88 20.82 50.93
CA VAL A 11 -33.94 20.93 49.46
C VAL A 11 -33.22 19.75 48.86
N PHE A 12 -33.98 18.83 48.30
CA PHE A 12 -33.42 17.75 47.43
C PHE A 12 -33.06 18.36 46.10
N ALA A 13 -31.78 18.55 45.86
CA ALA A 13 -31.24 18.85 44.56
C ALA A 13 -31.12 17.51 43.77
N LEU A 14 -32.05 17.27 42.84
CA LEU A 14 -31.93 16.22 41.83
C LEU A 14 -30.83 16.56 40.86
N GLY A 15 -29.63 16.04 41.10
CA GLY A 15 -28.55 16.05 40.14
C GLY A 15 -28.85 15.13 38.98
N LEU A 16 -29.23 15.71 37.84
CA LEU A 16 -29.27 14.99 36.55
C LEU A 16 -27.83 14.69 36.14
N ALA A 17 -27.35 13.50 36.48
CA ALA A 17 -26.10 12.98 35.91
C ALA A 17 -26.41 12.61 34.44
N ALA A 18 -26.11 13.53 33.53
CA ALA A 18 -26.03 13.20 32.10
C ALA A 18 -24.83 12.26 31.90
N LEU A 19 -25.09 10.96 31.85
CA LEU A 19 -24.14 10.01 31.31
C LEU A 19 -23.99 10.29 29.82
N THR A 20 -23.00 11.10 29.46
CA THR A 20 -22.48 11.16 28.10
C THR A 20 -21.74 9.85 27.86
N TRP A 21 -22.43 8.88 27.27
CA TRP A 21 -21.76 7.76 26.65
C TRP A 21 -21.03 8.31 25.42
N THR A 22 -19.79 8.64 25.61
CA THR A 22 -18.86 8.80 24.48
C THR A 22 -18.62 7.39 23.96
N MET A 23 -19.38 7.01 22.93
CA MET A 23 -19.02 5.90 22.09
C MET A 23 -17.73 6.31 21.40
N ALA A 24 -16.59 5.97 21.99
CA ALA A 24 -15.36 5.81 21.26
C ALA A 24 -15.62 4.63 20.32
N GLN A 25 -16.10 4.92 19.11
CA GLN A 25 -15.93 4.02 17.99
C GLN A 25 -14.42 4.01 17.74
N ALA A 26 -13.75 3.03 18.37
CA ALA A 26 -12.53 2.54 17.78
C ALA A 26 -13.00 2.00 16.42
N GLU A 27 -12.77 2.75 15.35
CA GLU A 27 -12.66 2.17 14.03
C GLU A 27 -11.54 1.14 14.16
N GLU A 28 -11.94 -0.08 14.42
CA GLU A 28 -11.12 -1.25 14.21
C GLU A 28 -10.81 -1.20 12.73
N GLU A 29 -9.64 -0.65 12.40
CA GLU A 29 -9.08 -0.66 11.06
C GLU A 29 -9.01 -2.14 10.68
N ALA A 30 -10.09 -2.59 10.03
CA ALA A 30 -10.20 -3.97 9.58
C ALA A 30 -9.02 -4.18 8.65
N ALA A 31 -8.07 -5.01 9.08
CA ALA A 31 -6.93 -5.37 8.25
C ALA A 31 -7.47 -5.75 6.87
N ALA A 32 -7.00 -5.05 5.83
CA ALA A 32 -7.43 -5.32 4.48
C ALA A 32 -7.26 -6.83 4.21
N PRO A 33 -8.25 -7.48 3.57
CA PRO A 33 -8.13 -8.90 3.27
C PRO A 33 -6.87 -9.15 2.46
N PRO A 34 -6.22 -10.32 2.60
CA PRO A 34 -5.04 -10.65 1.82
C PRO A 34 -5.39 -10.54 0.32
N ILE A 35 -4.48 -9.94 -0.44
CA ILE A 35 -4.64 -9.80 -1.89
C ILE A 35 -4.34 -11.16 -2.51
N GLU A 36 -5.35 -11.76 -3.14
CA GLU A 36 -5.22 -13.00 -3.91
C GLU A 36 -5.27 -12.67 -5.39
N LEU A 37 -4.11 -12.51 -6.02
CA LEU A 37 -3.99 -12.22 -7.45
C LEU A 37 -4.23 -13.48 -8.28
N GLN A 38 -5.19 -13.42 -9.22
CA GLN A 38 -5.38 -14.45 -10.24
C GLN A 38 -4.64 -14.10 -11.54
N SER A 39 -4.48 -12.81 -11.81
CA SER A 39 -3.65 -12.28 -12.89
C SER A 39 -3.10 -10.92 -12.48
N ILE A 40 -2.17 -10.42 -13.27
CA ILE A 40 -1.67 -9.05 -13.12
C ILE A 40 -1.46 -8.45 -14.52
N GLY A 41 -1.97 -7.24 -14.71
CA GLY A 41 -1.88 -6.53 -15.99
C GLY A 41 -1.45 -5.09 -15.78
N ALA A 42 -2.30 -4.15 -16.21
CA ALA A 42 -2.04 -2.73 -16.16
C ALA A 42 -1.72 -2.22 -14.74
N LEU A 43 -0.74 -1.33 -14.66
CA LEU A 43 -0.31 -0.62 -13.48
C LEU A 43 -0.49 0.89 -13.66
N GLU A 44 -0.78 1.58 -12.57
CA GLU A 44 -0.75 3.04 -12.48
C GLU A 44 -0.27 3.42 -11.09
N VAL A 45 0.55 4.44 -10.95
CA VAL A 45 1.00 4.93 -9.64
C VAL A 45 0.80 6.43 -9.53
N THR A 46 0.18 6.87 -8.43
CA THR A 46 0.01 8.30 -8.17
C THR A 46 1.28 8.91 -7.55
N PRO A 47 1.47 10.24 -7.67
CA PRO A 47 2.60 10.92 -7.02
C PRO A 47 2.63 10.78 -5.50
N GLU A 48 1.49 10.52 -4.88
CA GLU A 48 1.36 10.28 -3.44
C GLU A 48 1.76 8.87 -3.01
N GLY A 49 2.04 7.97 -3.98
CA GLY A 49 2.49 6.61 -3.72
C GLY A 49 1.36 5.58 -3.63
N VAL A 50 0.20 5.85 -4.23
CA VAL A 50 -0.85 4.83 -4.38
C VAL A 50 -0.64 4.10 -5.70
N LEU A 51 -0.37 2.79 -5.63
CA LEU A 51 -0.22 1.92 -6.80
C LEU A 51 -1.53 1.17 -7.06
N PHE A 52 -2.09 1.38 -8.25
CA PHE A 52 -3.23 0.61 -8.76
C PHE A 52 -2.73 -0.53 -9.63
N LEU A 53 -3.31 -1.70 -9.46
CA LEU A 53 -3.04 -2.85 -10.29
C LEU A 53 -4.35 -3.52 -10.72
N ALA A 54 -4.41 -3.95 -11.99
CA ALA A 54 -5.56 -4.63 -12.55
C ALA A 54 -5.36 -6.14 -12.57
N ASP A 55 -6.32 -6.86 -11.98
CA ASP A 55 -6.47 -8.31 -12.07
C ASP A 55 -7.67 -8.63 -12.98
N SER A 56 -7.40 -8.89 -14.26
CA SER A 56 -8.46 -9.12 -15.24
C SER A 56 -9.15 -10.48 -15.09
N VAL A 57 -8.46 -11.48 -14.53
CA VAL A 57 -9.04 -12.82 -14.27
C VAL A 57 -9.86 -12.79 -12.99
N GLY A 58 -9.36 -12.15 -11.93
CA GLY A 58 -10.09 -11.93 -10.69
C GLY A 58 -11.18 -10.88 -10.79
N ALA A 59 -11.29 -10.15 -11.93
CA ALA A 59 -12.21 -9.04 -12.16
C ALA A 59 -12.11 -7.96 -11.06
N ALA A 60 -10.89 -7.63 -10.64
CA ALA A 60 -10.61 -6.71 -9.55
C ALA A 60 -9.59 -5.63 -9.95
N VAL A 61 -9.65 -4.50 -9.27
CA VAL A 61 -8.59 -3.49 -9.25
C VAL A 61 -8.20 -3.30 -7.80
N TYR A 62 -6.93 -3.45 -7.50
CA TYR A 62 -6.37 -3.24 -6.18
C TYR A 62 -5.67 -1.89 -6.12
N ALA A 63 -5.77 -1.22 -4.98
CA ALA A 63 -5.03 -0.01 -4.66
C ALA A 63 -4.13 -0.29 -3.44
N LEU A 64 -2.83 -0.11 -3.61
CA LEU A 64 -1.83 -0.30 -2.57
C LEU A 64 -1.25 1.06 -2.18
N GLU A 65 -1.39 1.42 -0.93
CA GLU A 65 -0.66 2.56 -0.36
C GLU A 65 0.76 2.11 -0.03
N LEU A 66 1.74 2.80 -0.62
CA LEU A 66 3.14 2.46 -0.51
C LEU A 66 3.88 3.56 0.25
N ASP A 67 4.65 3.17 1.26
CA ASP A 67 5.59 4.07 1.92
C ASP A 67 6.86 4.20 1.08
N LEU A 68 6.84 5.14 0.13
CA LEU A 68 7.93 5.36 -0.79
C LEU A 68 8.79 6.53 -0.33
N PRO A 69 10.10 6.34 -0.12
CA PRO A 69 10.98 7.43 0.27
C PRO A 69 11.02 8.48 -0.85
N ALA A 70 10.90 9.76 -0.46
CA ALA A 70 11.16 10.83 -1.41
C ALA A 70 12.60 10.70 -1.93
N ARG A 71 12.77 10.74 -3.25
CA ARG A 71 14.09 10.75 -3.87
C ARG A 71 14.90 11.91 -3.30
N ALA A 72 16.06 11.63 -2.71
CA ALA A 72 16.98 12.68 -2.34
C ALA A 72 17.23 13.54 -3.59
N LYS A 73 16.93 14.86 -3.50
CA LYS A 73 17.25 15.80 -4.57
C LYS A 73 18.77 15.75 -4.77
N LYS A 74 19.22 14.92 -5.70
CA LYS A 74 20.53 15.09 -6.28
C LYS A 74 20.44 16.42 -7.00
N GLU A 75 21.22 17.40 -6.58
CA GLU A 75 21.43 18.61 -7.36
C GLU A 75 22.02 18.16 -8.71
N SER A 76 21.11 17.89 -9.64
CA SER A 76 21.53 17.55 -10.99
C SER A 76 21.94 18.85 -11.66
N SER A 77 23.24 19.01 -11.84
CA SER A 77 23.73 19.77 -12.99
C SER A 77 23.08 19.15 -14.22
N ALA A 78 22.45 19.97 -15.05
CA ALA A 78 21.57 19.59 -16.15
C ALA A 78 22.20 18.71 -17.26
N ASP A 79 23.41 18.22 -17.09
CA ASP A 79 24.18 17.52 -18.11
C ASP A 79 24.44 16.04 -17.90
N GLU A 80 24.09 15.48 -16.74
CA GLU A 80 24.29 14.04 -16.51
C GLU A 80 23.22 13.47 -15.55
N ALA A 81 22.04 13.15 -16.07
CA ALA A 81 21.26 12.09 -15.46
C ALA A 81 21.90 10.77 -15.93
N PRO A 82 22.58 10.00 -15.07
CA PRO A 82 23.03 8.69 -15.47
C PRO A 82 21.78 7.86 -15.75
N MET A 83 21.57 7.50 -17.01
CA MET A 83 20.66 6.42 -17.36
C MET A 83 21.30 5.17 -16.76
N GLU A 84 20.84 4.78 -15.59
CA GLU A 84 21.27 3.55 -14.96
C GLU A 84 20.64 2.41 -15.76
N ASN A 85 21.45 1.82 -16.64
CA ASN A 85 21.04 0.69 -17.44
C ASN A 85 21.11 -0.58 -16.59
N ILE A 86 19.97 -1.19 -16.34
CA ILE A 86 19.93 -2.50 -15.65
C ILE A 86 20.09 -3.58 -16.71
N GLU A 87 21.33 -4.02 -16.91
CA GLU A 87 21.62 -5.10 -17.84
C GLU A 87 21.11 -6.45 -17.33
N ASN A 88 20.65 -7.31 -18.25
CA ASN A 88 20.17 -8.68 -17.98
C ASN A 88 19.04 -8.71 -16.92
N LEU A 89 18.08 -7.79 -17.05
CA LEU A 89 16.97 -7.66 -16.09
C LEU A 89 16.15 -8.96 -15.99
N ASP A 90 15.92 -9.65 -17.09
CA ASP A 90 15.22 -10.92 -17.19
C ASP A 90 15.92 -12.03 -16.39
N ASP A 91 17.26 -12.13 -16.49
CA ASP A 91 18.05 -13.11 -15.72
C ASP A 91 18.03 -12.78 -14.23
N LYS A 92 18.09 -11.49 -13.86
CA LYS A 92 18.02 -11.06 -12.47
C LYS A 92 16.66 -11.37 -11.84
N ILE A 93 15.58 -11.09 -12.57
CA ILE A 93 14.22 -11.42 -12.14
C ILE A 93 14.06 -12.95 -12.04
N ALA A 94 14.53 -13.69 -13.03
CA ALA A 94 14.46 -15.15 -13.02
C ALA A 94 15.20 -15.75 -11.83
N ALA A 95 16.38 -15.24 -11.51
CA ALA A 95 17.16 -15.66 -10.33
C ALA A 95 16.43 -15.35 -9.02
N LEU A 96 15.80 -14.17 -8.91
CA LEU A 96 14.99 -13.79 -7.74
C LEU A 96 13.82 -14.73 -7.52
N LEU A 97 13.11 -15.09 -8.61
CA LEU A 97 11.89 -15.89 -8.57
C LEU A 97 12.12 -17.40 -8.66
N GLY A 98 13.39 -17.84 -8.75
CA GLY A 98 13.74 -19.26 -8.87
C GLY A 98 13.20 -19.91 -10.16
N THR A 99 13.26 -19.18 -11.27
CA THR A 99 12.77 -19.63 -12.58
C THR A 99 13.82 -19.38 -13.68
N HIS A 100 13.43 -19.49 -14.94
CA HIS A 100 14.27 -19.21 -16.10
C HIS A 100 13.83 -17.90 -16.79
N ALA A 101 14.77 -17.13 -17.36
CA ALA A 101 14.48 -15.86 -18.04
C ALA A 101 13.34 -15.98 -19.07
N ARG A 102 13.29 -17.09 -19.84
CA ARG A 102 12.22 -17.35 -20.83
C ARG A 102 10.82 -17.49 -20.23
N GLU A 103 10.72 -17.69 -18.90
CA GLU A 103 9.45 -17.83 -18.15
C GLU A 103 9.05 -16.52 -17.46
N VAL A 104 9.87 -15.49 -17.58
CA VAL A 104 9.54 -14.13 -17.13
C VAL A 104 8.84 -13.39 -18.26
N VAL A 105 7.59 -13.01 -18.05
CA VAL A 105 6.81 -12.25 -19.05
C VAL A 105 6.35 -10.95 -18.42
N VAL A 106 6.99 -9.85 -18.80
CA VAL A 106 6.58 -8.49 -18.35
C VAL A 106 5.26 -8.13 -19.02
N GLN A 107 4.30 -7.69 -18.23
CA GLN A 107 2.98 -7.24 -18.67
C GLN A 107 2.92 -5.73 -18.77
N ASP A 108 3.42 -5.04 -17.73
CA ASP A 108 3.40 -3.58 -17.68
C ASP A 108 4.51 -3.06 -16.76
N MET A 109 4.79 -1.76 -16.89
CA MET A 109 5.78 -1.04 -16.10
C MET A 109 5.30 0.38 -15.82
N VAL A 110 5.44 0.82 -14.58
CA VAL A 110 5.17 2.22 -14.19
C VAL A 110 6.29 2.74 -13.27
N VAL A 111 6.56 4.03 -13.35
CA VAL A 111 7.59 4.69 -12.55
C VAL A 111 6.94 5.69 -11.61
N HIS A 112 7.20 5.55 -10.31
CA HIS A 112 6.86 6.58 -9.34
C HIS A 112 7.91 7.69 -9.38
N GLU A 113 7.61 8.76 -10.10
CA GLU A 113 8.57 9.84 -10.36
C GLU A 113 9.19 10.44 -9.08
N PRO A 114 8.42 10.72 -7.99
CA PRO A 114 8.97 11.33 -6.80
C PRO A 114 10.05 10.49 -6.11
N SER A 115 9.94 9.16 -6.11
CA SER A 115 10.96 8.26 -5.51
C SER A 115 11.94 7.71 -6.53
N GLY A 116 11.56 7.66 -7.81
CA GLY A 116 12.31 6.97 -8.86
C GLY A 116 12.18 5.45 -8.80
N THR A 117 11.23 4.92 -8.00
CA THR A 117 10.94 3.48 -7.93
C THR A 117 10.16 3.04 -9.16
N ILE A 118 10.57 1.93 -9.74
CA ILE A 118 9.90 1.28 -10.87
C ILE A 118 9.09 0.10 -10.35
N PHE A 119 7.86 -0.04 -10.84
CA PHE A 119 7.02 -1.21 -10.58
C PHE A 119 6.83 -1.98 -11.86
N LEU A 120 6.92 -3.31 -11.77
CA LEU A 120 6.74 -4.23 -12.88
C LEU A 120 5.66 -5.25 -12.52
N SER A 121 4.65 -5.36 -13.37
CA SER A 121 3.76 -6.51 -13.36
C SER A 121 4.31 -7.58 -14.29
N ILE A 122 4.46 -8.79 -13.79
CA ILE A 122 4.99 -9.91 -14.55
C ILE A 122 4.18 -11.17 -14.35
N HIS A 123 4.25 -12.08 -15.33
CA HIS A 123 3.88 -13.47 -15.14
C HIS A 123 5.14 -14.34 -15.06
N ARG A 124 5.20 -15.20 -14.02
CA ARG A 124 6.19 -16.26 -13.90
C ARG A 124 5.57 -17.55 -14.48
N GLY A 125 6.17 -18.08 -15.52
CA GLY A 125 5.62 -19.18 -16.30
C GLY A 125 4.78 -18.73 -17.49
N ARG A 126 4.16 -19.67 -18.17
CA ARG A 126 3.35 -19.44 -19.37
C ARG A 126 2.05 -20.22 -19.34
N GLY A 127 1.04 -19.72 -20.06
CA GLY A 127 -0.26 -20.38 -20.17
C GLY A 127 -1.08 -20.24 -18.88
N THR A 128 -1.91 -21.23 -18.61
CA THR A 128 -2.87 -21.23 -17.49
C THR A 128 -2.22 -21.36 -16.11
N ASP A 129 -0.99 -21.85 -16.07
CA ASP A 129 -0.24 -22.07 -14.82
C ASP A 129 0.69 -20.87 -14.48
N ALA A 130 0.65 -19.82 -15.31
CA ALA A 130 1.43 -18.62 -15.08
C ALA A 130 1.00 -17.94 -13.79
N LYS A 131 1.98 -17.62 -12.94
CA LYS A 131 1.75 -16.96 -11.65
C LYS A 131 1.95 -15.45 -11.78
N PRO A 132 0.99 -14.63 -11.35
CA PRO A 132 1.17 -13.18 -11.31
C PRO A 132 2.16 -12.79 -10.21
N VAL A 133 3.04 -11.86 -10.52
CA VAL A 133 4.02 -11.30 -9.57
C VAL A 133 4.13 -9.78 -9.79
N LEU A 134 4.09 -9.04 -8.70
CA LEU A 134 4.41 -7.62 -8.67
C LEU A 134 5.82 -7.44 -8.12
N LEU A 135 6.67 -6.74 -8.87
CA LEU A 135 8.03 -6.41 -8.47
C LEU A 135 8.19 -4.90 -8.30
N SER A 136 9.12 -4.51 -7.43
CA SER A 136 9.65 -3.16 -7.38
C SER A 136 11.14 -3.15 -7.67
N ILE A 137 11.63 -2.06 -8.30
CA ILE A 137 13.05 -1.78 -8.51
C ILE A 137 13.32 -0.41 -7.93
N ASP A 138 14.17 -0.33 -6.94
CA ASP A 138 14.54 0.92 -6.32
C ASP A 138 15.55 1.72 -7.20
N PRO A 139 15.79 3.01 -6.90
CA PRO A 139 16.75 3.83 -7.66
C PRO A 139 18.20 3.31 -7.66
N ALA A 140 18.54 2.39 -6.76
CA ALA A 140 19.84 1.72 -6.73
C ALA A 140 19.86 0.43 -7.57
N GLY A 141 18.77 0.11 -8.29
CA GLY A 141 18.66 -1.09 -9.12
C GLY A 141 18.37 -2.39 -8.37
N LYS A 142 18.03 -2.31 -7.09
CA LYS A 142 17.64 -3.48 -6.29
C LYS A 142 16.22 -3.90 -6.61
N ILE A 143 16.06 -5.17 -7.01
CA ILE A 143 14.76 -5.77 -7.33
C ILE A 143 14.21 -6.46 -6.07
N ALA A 144 12.92 -6.25 -5.79
CA ALA A 144 12.20 -6.91 -4.71
C ALA A 144 10.83 -7.41 -5.17
N GLU A 145 10.43 -8.58 -4.67
CA GLU A 145 9.07 -9.11 -4.84
C GLU A 145 8.16 -8.43 -3.82
N MET A 146 7.00 -7.94 -4.29
CA MET A 146 6.01 -7.28 -3.45
C MET A 146 4.78 -8.16 -3.23
N LEU A 147 4.25 -8.76 -4.30
CA LEU A 147 3.09 -9.64 -4.28
C LEU A 147 3.29 -10.81 -5.24
N THR A 148 2.76 -11.98 -4.87
CA THR A 148 2.69 -13.18 -5.72
C THR A 148 1.34 -13.88 -5.54
N GLY A 149 0.79 -14.47 -6.62
CA GLY A 149 -0.43 -15.28 -6.62
C GLY A 149 -0.16 -16.77 -6.56
#